data_5d03410edf1650d943f84d04e41a0099
#
_entry.id   5d03410edf1650d943f84d04e41a0099
#
_cell.length_a   1.000
_cell.length_b   1.000
_cell.length_c   1.000
_cell.angle_alpha   90.00
_cell.angle_beta   90.00
_cell.angle_gamma   90.00
#
_symmetry.space_group_name_H-M   'P 1'
#
loop_
_entity.id
_entity.type
_entity.pdbx_description
1 polymer ?
#
loop_
_entity_poly.entity_id
_entity_poly.type
_entity_poly.pdbx_seq_one_letter_code
_entity_poly.pdbx_strand_id
1 'polypeptide(L)'
;MNIKKKTATLLLSAALAISAVTAGITAFANASAYSYDSESKVLTIKADTDNYTQENYADAPWSKYANETKSIIVQEGVKSIGDFSFCFESALTSVTLPSTLTNIGTAAFAGSDTLKEITIPDTVSSIGDNAFGYNSQMKLTDGFVANCSPKSYAQNYCLSNYIMFNSPIATGESTAEINTANEQHIWSFAPKTNCTVTFSSSSNEDTYALIYDASTYTYSNDFSVMKDSAITANDDKDDDSLDFGITYDLTAGKRYYLSAKYKNPSETGNYKVNFSFVCKEHIYKKEIVSEPSCETDGQSLYTCIGCGHTYYEKIYATGHTYELSDFDGENATVKCKKGDSEFTLRFMDYVNGHNTYLDVVDDGTVNAKDYAKLLHTYKK
;
A
#
# COMPACT_ATOMS: atom_id res chain seq x y z
N MET A 1 18.33 10.96 -29.89
CA MET A 1 18.74 9.99 -28.88
C MET A 1 17.57 9.89 -27.89
N ASN A 2 16.78 8.82 -28.05
CA ASN A 2 15.47 8.68 -27.37
C ASN A 2 15.66 8.06 -25.98
N ILE A 3 15.37 8.83 -24.93
CA ILE A 3 15.28 8.31 -23.56
C ILE A 3 13.82 7.93 -23.32
N LYS A 4 13.55 6.64 -23.33
CA LYS A 4 12.25 6.07 -22.94
C LYS A 4 12.06 6.20 -21.43
N LYS A 5 11.05 6.96 -21.03
CA LYS A 5 10.54 6.98 -19.66
C LYS A 5 9.95 5.61 -19.33
N LYS A 6 10.53 4.89 -18.37
CA LYS A 6 9.92 3.73 -17.74
C LYS A 6 9.18 4.20 -16.51
N THR A 7 7.88 4.21 -16.58
CA THR A 7 6.98 4.28 -15.43
C THR A 7 7.09 2.94 -14.67
N ALA A 8 7.63 2.98 -13.47
CA ALA A 8 7.68 1.82 -12.57
C ALA A 8 6.37 1.78 -11.78
N THR A 9 5.44 0.94 -12.22
CA THR A 9 4.28 0.53 -11.42
C THR A 9 4.77 -0.52 -10.43
N LEU A 10 4.80 -0.16 -9.15
CA LEU A 10 5.16 -1.09 -8.08
C LEU A 10 3.95 -1.99 -7.79
N LEU A 11 3.81 -3.07 -8.54
CA LEU A 11 2.97 -4.19 -8.16
C LEU A 11 3.78 -5.09 -7.23
N LEU A 12 3.43 -5.08 -5.95
CA LEU A 12 3.96 -6.03 -4.98
C LEU A 12 3.35 -7.40 -5.26
N SER A 13 3.90 -8.13 -6.24
CA SER A 13 3.60 -9.53 -6.44
C SER A 13 4.52 -10.37 -5.55
N ALA A 14 3.96 -10.94 -4.48
CA ALA A 14 4.61 -12.05 -3.79
C ALA A 14 4.63 -13.27 -4.73
N ALA A 15 5.69 -13.40 -5.53
CA ALA A 15 5.94 -14.62 -6.29
C ALA A 15 6.57 -15.65 -5.35
N LEU A 16 5.77 -16.60 -4.86
CA LEU A 16 6.30 -17.82 -4.25
C LEU A 16 6.88 -18.70 -5.37
N ALA A 17 8.18 -18.93 -5.32
CA ALA A 17 8.86 -19.89 -6.18
C ALA A 17 8.42 -21.33 -5.81
N ILE A 18 7.69 -21.98 -6.71
CA ILE A 18 7.40 -23.42 -6.62
C ILE A 18 8.53 -24.15 -7.34
N SER A 19 9.38 -24.85 -6.60
CA SER A 19 10.33 -25.82 -7.14
C SER A 19 9.56 -27.07 -7.62
N ALA A 20 9.59 -27.32 -8.92
CA ALA A 20 9.01 -28.52 -9.52
C ALA A 20 9.87 -29.75 -9.19
N VAL A 21 9.29 -30.72 -8.49
CA VAL A 21 9.78 -32.10 -8.47
C VAL A 21 8.96 -32.88 -9.50
N THR A 22 9.61 -33.26 -10.61
CA THR A 22 9.04 -34.16 -11.61
C THR A 22 9.11 -35.59 -11.10
N ALA A 23 7.95 -36.20 -10.83
CA ALA A 23 7.77 -37.62 -10.85
C ALA A 23 6.43 -37.92 -11.53
N GLY A 24 6.51 -38.56 -12.70
CA GLY A 24 5.33 -38.92 -13.47
C GLY A 24 4.49 -40.00 -12.78
N ILE A 25 3.19 -39.66 -12.64
CA ILE A 25 2.11 -40.66 -12.57
C ILE A 25 0.89 -40.01 -13.23
N THR A 26 0.44 -40.56 -14.34
CA THR A 26 -0.88 -40.29 -14.92
C THR A 26 -1.95 -40.86 -14.02
N ALA A 27 -2.48 -40.03 -13.15
CA ALA A 27 -3.77 -40.26 -12.50
C ALA A 27 -4.64 -39.06 -12.83
N PHE A 28 -5.78 -39.26 -13.46
CA PHE A 28 -6.86 -38.29 -13.52
C PHE A 28 -7.36 -38.11 -12.08
N ALA A 29 -6.66 -37.27 -11.34
CA ALA A 29 -7.12 -36.82 -10.04
C ALA A 29 -8.16 -35.75 -10.30
N ASN A 30 -9.40 -35.92 -9.85
CA ASN A 30 -10.34 -34.84 -9.60
C ASN A 30 -9.58 -33.79 -8.81
N ALA A 31 -9.23 -32.68 -9.45
CA ALA A 31 -8.61 -31.56 -8.77
C ALA A 31 -9.58 -31.16 -7.65
N SER A 32 -9.17 -31.27 -6.39
CA SER A 32 -10.00 -30.87 -5.26
C SER A 32 -10.42 -29.41 -5.46
N ALA A 33 -11.69 -29.11 -5.27
CA ALA A 33 -12.23 -27.74 -5.39
C ALA A 33 -11.53 -26.72 -4.47
N TYR A 34 -10.76 -27.20 -3.53
CA TYR A 34 -9.94 -26.38 -2.62
C TYR A 34 -8.67 -27.11 -2.20
N SER A 35 -7.74 -26.36 -1.60
CA SER A 35 -6.59 -26.89 -0.86
C SER A 35 -6.32 -25.99 0.35
N TYR A 36 -5.81 -26.59 1.43
CA TYR A 36 -5.42 -25.88 2.65
C TYR A 36 -3.96 -26.17 2.98
N ASP A 37 -3.19 -25.12 3.17
CA ASP A 37 -1.81 -25.19 3.66
C ASP A 37 -1.80 -24.90 5.16
N SER A 38 -1.47 -25.93 5.94
CA SER A 38 -1.48 -25.85 7.40
C SER A 38 -0.30 -25.08 7.99
N GLU A 39 0.78 -24.85 7.24
CA GLU A 39 1.94 -24.07 7.67
C GLU A 39 1.67 -22.57 7.52
N SER A 40 1.26 -22.15 6.33
CA SER A 40 0.96 -20.75 6.02
C SER A 40 -0.46 -20.33 6.43
N LYS A 41 -1.35 -21.28 6.78
CA LYS A 41 -2.77 -21.06 7.11
C LYS A 41 -3.55 -20.44 5.95
N VAL A 42 -3.26 -20.87 4.73
CA VAL A 42 -3.87 -20.38 3.49
C VAL A 42 -4.86 -21.43 2.96
N LEU A 43 -6.11 -20.99 2.79
CA LEU A 43 -7.15 -21.72 2.08
C LEU A 43 -7.21 -21.23 0.62
N THR A 44 -7.01 -22.13 -0.33
CA THR A 44 -7.10 -21.83 -1.76
C THR A 44 -8.35 -22.47 -2.36
N ILE A 45 -9.21 -21.66 -2.97
CA ILE A 45 -10.46 -22.08 -3.66
C ILE A 45 -10.21 -22.11 -5.15
N LYS A 46 -10.58 -23.24 -5.80
CA LYS A 46 -10.24 -23.55 -7.21
C LYS A 46 -11.47 -23.73 -8.10
N ALA A 47 -12.67 -23.69 -7.53
CA ALA A 47 -13.93 -23.81 -8.22
C ALA A 47 -14.99 -22.95 -7.52
N ASP A 48 -16.11 -22.70 -8.18
CA ASP A 48 -17.27 -22.05 -7.58
C ASP A 48 -17.69 -22.81 -6.31
N THR A 49 -18.07 -22.05 -5.27
CA THR A 49 -18.50 -22.65 -4.00
C THR A 49 -20.01 -22.83 -3.96
N ASP A 50 -20.44 -23.86 -3.25
CA ASP A 50 -21.86 -24.12 -3.02
C ASP A 50 -22.48 -23.06 -2.11
N ASN A 51 -23.82 -22.96 -2.14
CA ASN A 51 -24.58 -22.18 -1.19
C ASN A 51 -24.84 -23.00 0.08
N TYR A 52 -24.57 -22.38 1.22
CA TYR A 52 -24.89 -22.88 2.53
C TYR A 52 -25.97 -21.99 3.19
N THR A 53 -26.41 -22.34 4.37
CA THR A 53 -27.37 -21.58 5.19
C THR A 53 -26.78 -21.34 6.58
N GLN A 54 -27.44 -20.53 7.38
CA GLN A 54 -27.05 -20.32 8.77
C GLN A 54 -27.05 -21.62 9.60
N GLU A 55 -27.83 -22.63 9.20
CA GLU A 55 -27.90 -23.91 9.91
C GLU A 55 -26.83 -24.91 9.45
N ASN A 56 -26.33 -24.78 8.21
CA ASN A 56 -25.44 -25.77 7.62
C ASN A 56 -24.12 -25.22 7.06
N TYR A 57 -23.74 -23.97 7.33
CA TYR A 57 -22.44 -23.43 6.86
C TYR A 57 -21.24 -24.28 7.33
N ALA A 58 -21.39 -24.99 8.46
CA ALA A 58 -20.37 -25.88 8.97
C ALA A 58 -20.15 -27.14 8.10
N ASP A 59 -21.05 -27.42 7.14
CA ASP A 59 -20.92 -28.51 6.18
C ASP A 59 -19.96 -28.16 5.04
N ALA A 60 -19.55 -26.92 4.89
CA ALA A 60 -18.55 -26.51 3.92
C ALA A 60 -17.25 -27.35 4.14
N PRO A 61 -16.67 -27.93 3.07
CA PRO A 61 -15.53 -28.87 3.21
C PRO A 61 -14.31 -28.28 3.91
N TRP A 62 -14.18 -26.98 3.95
CA TRP A 62 -13.10 -26.23 4.62
C TRP A 62 -13.46 -25.69 6.01
N SER A 63 -14.71 -25.81 6.47
CA SER A 63 -15.18 -25.27 7.75
C SER A 63 -14.33 -25.73 8.96
N LYS A 64 -13.76 -26.93 8.88
CA LYS A 64 -12.82 -27.46 9.90
C LYS A 64 -11.56 -26.61 10.11
N TYR A 65 -11.24 -25.68 9.18
CA TYR A 65 -10.11 -24.77 9.25
C TYR A 65 -10.52 -23.34 9.63
N ALA A 66 -11.80 -23.05 9.80
CA ALA A 66 -12.34 -21.69 9.98
C ALA A 66 -11.69 -20.88 11.12
N ASN A 67 -11.31 -21.54 12.22
CA ASN A 67 -10.69 -20.88 13.37
C ASN A 67 -9.17 -20.63 13.20
N GLU A 68 -8.55 -21.11 12.11
CA GLU A 68 -7.12 -20.98 11.90
C GLU A 68 -6.74 -20.42 10.54
N THR A 69 -7.67 -20.35 9.57
CA THR A 69 -7.46 -19.76 8.24
C THR A 69 -7.14 -18.28 8.36
N LYS A 70 -5.93 -17.89 7.97
CA LYS A 70 -5.51 -16.48 7.96
C LYS A 70 -5.73 -15.79 6.63
N SER A 71 -5.67 -16.54 5.53
CA SER A 71 -5.84 -16.02 4.19
C SER A 71 -6.68 -16.94 3.32
N ILE A 72 -7.59 -16.36 2.55
CA ILE A 72 -8.34 -17.06 1.50
C ILE A 72 -7.88 -16.53 0.15
N ILE A 73 -7.46 -17.42 -0.74
CA ILE A 73 -7.13 -17.13 -2.13
C ILE A 73 -8.14 -17.82 -3.03
N VAL A 74 -8.96 -17.04 -3.72
CA VAL A 74 -9.85 -17.55 -4.76
C VAL A 74 -9.14 -17.44 -6.09
N GLN A 75 -8.96 -18.56 -6.79
CA GLN A 75 -8.18 -18.62 -8.03
C GLN A 75 -8.95 -18.05 -9.21
N GLU A 76 -8.21 -17.60 -10.22
CA GLU A 76 -8.77 -17.22 -11.52
C GLU A 76 -9.55 -18.39 -12.13
N GLY A 77 -10.69 -18.06 -12.75
CA GLY A 77 -11.65 -19.02 -13.28
C GLY A 77 -12.87 -19.24 -12.38
N VAL A 78 -12.77 -18.99 -11.06
CA VAL A 78 -13.90 -18.98 -10.13
C VAL A 78 -14.79 -17.79 -10.44
N LYS A 79 -16.09 -18.01 -10.57
CA LYS A 79 -17.09 -16.99 -10.91
C LYS A 79 -18.04 -16.67 -9.77
N SER A 80 -18.23 -17.60 -8.85
CA SER A 80 -19.19 -17.48 -7.76
C SER A 80 -18.63 -17.95 -6.43
N ILE A 81 -18.83 -17.12 -5.42
CA ILE A 81 -18.74 -17.48 -4.00
C ILE A 81 -20.18 -17.59 -3.50
N GLY A 82 -20.55 -18.77 -3.05
CA GLY A 82 -21.91 -19.07 -2.57
C GLY A 82 -22.25 -18.44 -1.22
N ASP A 83 -23.50 -18.55 -0.84
CA ASP A 83 -24.00 -18.06 0.44
C ASP A 83 -23.30 -18.75 1.62
N PHE A 84 -22.95 -18.00 2.66
CA PHE A 84 -22.31 -18.46 3.91
C PHE A 84 -21.01 -19.26 3.71
N SER A 85 -20.37 -19.23 2.53
CA SER A 85 -19.22 -20.08 2.19
C SER A 85 -18.03 -19.90 3.13
N PHE A 86 -17.77 -18.69 3.61
CA PHE A 86 -16.64 -18.35 4.50
C PHE A 86 -17.14 -17.54 5.71
N CYS A 87 -18.36 -17.81 6.15
CA CYS A 87 -18.85 -17.13 7.35
C CYS A 87 -18.15 -17.64 8.62
N PHE A 88 -17.96 -16.75 9.58
CA PHE A 88 -17.34 -17.02 10.89
C PHE A 88 -15.87 -17.49 10.82
N GLU A 89 -15.11 -17.07 9.77
CA GLU A 89 -13.67 -17.27 9.67
C GLU A 89 -12.94 -16.34 10.68
N SER A 90 -12.89 -16.77 11.96
CA SER A 90 -12.48 -15.91 13.07
C SER A 90 -11.02 -15.43 13.05
N ALA A 91 -10.13 -16.15 12.35
CA ALA A 91 -8.71 -15.80 12.20
C ALA A 91 -8.39 -15.10 10.87
N LEU A 92 -9.39 -14.91 9.97
CA LEU A 92 -9.20 -14.41 8.62
C LEU A 92 -8.76 -12.94 8.62
N THR A 93 -7.59 -12.67 8.03
CA THR A 93 -7.03 -11.32 7.93
C THR A 93 -6.91 -10.82 6.50
N SER A 94 -6.97 -11.72 5.50
CA SER A 94 -6.88 -11.33 4.09
C SER A 94 -7.69 -12.22 3.17
N VAL A 95 -8.24 -11.61 2.10
CA VAL A 95 -8.96 -12.29 1.03
C VAL A 95 -8.45 -11.77 -0.30
N THR A 96 -8.10 -12.68 -1.21
CA THR A 96 -7.77 -12.37 -2.61
C THR A 96 -8.86 -12.92 -3.50
N LEU A 97 -9.52 -12.03 -4.24
CA LEU A 97 -10.60 -12.37 -5.19
C LEU A 97 -10.09 -12.27 -6.64
N PRO A 98 -10.50 -13.18 -7.54
CA PRO A 98 -10.05 -13.20 -8.91
C PRO A 98 -10.80 -12.19 -9.79
N SER A 99 -10.18 -11.78 -10.89
CA SER A 99 -10.81 -10.91 -11.88
C SER A 99 -11.99 -11.56 -12.63
N THR A 100 -12.16 -12.87 -12.49
CA THR A 100 -13.26 -13.64 -13.07
C THR A 100 -14.52 -13.69 -12.21
N LEU A 101 -14.44 -13.21 -10.94
CA LEU A 101 -15.55 -13.29 -10.00
C LEU A 101 -16.70 -12.37 -10.41
N THR A 102 -17.92 -12.89 -10.42
CA THR A 102 -19.15 -12.14 -10.79
C THR A 102 -20.18 -12.10 -9.67
N ASN A 103 -20.11 -13.05 -8.73
CA ASN A 103 -21.09 -13.18 -7.65
C ASN A 103 -20.43 -13.43 -6.29
N ILE A 104 -20.89 -12.73 -5.27
CA ILE A 104 -20.58 -12.96 -3.85
C ILE A 104 -21.91 -13.18 -3.12
N GLY A 105 -22.11 -14.36 -2.53
CA GLY A 105 -23.36 -14.74 -1.89
C GLY A 105 -23.67 -14.04 -0.58
N THR A 106 -24.86 -14.29 -0.07
CA THR A 106 -25.34 -13.78 1.23
C THR A 106 -24.43 -14.25 2.35
N ALA A 107 -24.02 -13.34 3.24
CA ALA A 107 -23.17 -13.61 4.39
C ALA A 107 -21.87 -14.38 4.07
N ALA A 108 -21.38 -14.31 2.83
CA ALA A 108 -20.23 -15.10 2.37
C ALA A 108 -19.00 -14.94 3.25
N PHE A 109 -18.74 -13.76 3.80
CA PHE A 109 -17.62 -13.45 4.72
C PHE A 109 -18.10 -12.83 6.03
N ALA A 110 -19.39 -12.97 6.39
CA ALA A 110 -19.91 -12.45 7.65
C ALA A 110 -19.27 -13.13 8.86
N GLY A 111 -19.10 -12.42 9.96
CA GLY A 111 -18.49 -12.96 11.17
C GLY A 111 -16.98 -13.09 11.13
N SER A 112 -16.32 -12.53 10.12
CA SER A 112 -14.84 -12.47 10.01
C SER A 112 -14.32 -11.22 10.72
N ASP A 113 -14.31 -11.22 12.07
CA ASP A 113 -14.06 -10.05 12.91
C ASP A 113 -12.65 -9.43 12.72
N THR A 114 -11.70 -10.24 12.27
CA THR A 114 -10.31 -9.85 12.02
C THR A 114 -10.03 -9.34 10.61
N LEU A 115 -10.94 -9.57 9.65
CA LEU A 115 -10.84 -9.04 8.30
C LEU A 115 -11.13 -7.54 8.30
N LYS A 116 -10.12 -6.72 7.98
CA LYS A 116 -10.24 -5.25 8.00
C LYS A 116 -10.39 -4.63 6.63
N GLU A 117 -10.05 -5.38 5.58
CA GLU A 117 -10.22 -4.91 4.22
C GLU A 117 -10.50 -6.06 3.26
N ILE A 118 -11.20 -5.74 2.17
CA ILE A 118 -11.41 -6.63 1.03
C ILE A 118 -11.37 -5.81 -0.26
N THR A 119 -10.77 -6.34 -1.31
CA THR A 119 -10.79 -5.71 -2.64
C THR A 119 -11.77 -6.47 -3.52
N ILE A 120 -12.79 -5.76 -4.02
CA ILE A 120 -13.85 -6.34 -4.84
C ILE A 120 -13.56 -5.99 -6.31
N PRO A 121 -13.39 -6.99 -7.19
CA PRO A 121 -13.20 -6.77 -8.62
C PRO A 121 -14.42 -6.11 -9.29
N ASP A 122 -14.18 -5.32 -10.35
CA ASP A 122 -15.24 -4.62 -11.12
C ASP A 122 -16.17 -5.58 -11.88
N THR A 123 -15.74 -6.81 -12.06
CA THR A 123 -16.54 -7.88 -12.67
C THR A 123 -17.69 -8.36 -11.79
N VAL A 124 -17.62 -8.06 -10.46
CA VAL A 124 -18.69 -8.44 -9.53
C VAL A 124 -19.94 -7.61 -9.81
N SER A 125 -21.02 -8.30 -10.20
CA SER A 125 -22.31 -7.73 -10.56
C SER A 125 -23.44 -8.14 -9.62
N SER A 126 -23.14 -9.00 -8.62
CA SER A 126 -24.09 -9.44 -7.60
C SER A 126 -23.37 -9.61 -6.26
N ILE A 127 -23.94 -9.02 -5.20
CA ILE A 127 -23.46 -9.17 -3.82
C ILE A 127 -24.71 -9.36 -2.95
N GLY A 128 -24.75 -10.48 -2.23
CA GLY A 128 -25.86 -10.81 -1.34
C GLY A 128 -25.84 -10.02 -0.04
N ASP A 129 -26.91 -10.13 0.74
CA ASP A 129 -27.07 -9.42 2.00
C ASP A 129 -25.97 -9.82 2.99
N ASN A 130 -25.41 -8.81 3.68
CA ASN A 130 -24.37 -8.98 4.71
C ASN A 130 -23.12 -9.75 4.22
N ALA A 131 -22.82 -9.73 2.93
CA ALA A 131 -21.79 -10.54 2.30
C ALA A 131 -20.40 -10.32 2.92
N PHE A 132 -20.06 -9.11 3.33
CA PHE A 132 -18.81 -8.75 3.99
C PHE A 132 -18.96 -7.49 4.86
N GLY A 133 -17.98 -7.22 5.73
CA GLY A 133 -17.96 -6.04 6.61
C GLY A 133 -18.82 -6.18 7.85
N TYR A 134 -19.35 -7.36 8.14
CA TYR A 134 -20.14 -7.65 9.32
C TYR A 134 -19.40 -8.61 10.25
N ASN A 135 -19.40 -8.28 11.55
CA ASN A 135 -18.80 -9.09 12.60
C ASN A 135 -19.68 -10.27 13.01
N SER A 136 -19.20 -11.10 13.93
CA SER A 136 -19.93 -12.28 14.47
C SER A 136 -21.24 -11.96 15.18
N GLN A 137 -21.49 -10.69 15.49
CA GLN A 137 -22.76 -10.19 16.06
C GLN A 137 -23.68 -9.56 15.00
N MET A 138 -23.35 -9.71 13.70
CA MET A 138 -24.05 -9.13 12.54
C MET A 138 -24.14 -7.60 12.62
N LYS A 139 -23.13 -6.95 13.20
CA LYS A 139 -22.95 -5.49 13.18
C LYS A 139 -21.79 -5.16 12.26
N LEU A 140 -21.76 -3.92 11.76
CA LEU A 140 -20.62 -3.45 10.98
C LEU A 140 -19.31 -3.62 11.77
N THR A 141 -18.32 -4.20 11.12
CA THR A 141 -16.98 -4.40 11.70
C THR A 141 -16.26 -3.05 11.78
N ASP A 142 -15.85 -2.66 12.97
CA ASP A 142 -15.14 -1.41 13.17
C ASP A 142 -13.82 -1.37 12.36
N GLY A 143 -13.64 -0.27 11.62
CA GLY A 143 -12.49 -0.04 10.78
C GLY A 143 -12.42 -0.89 9.50
N PHE A 144 -13.48 -1.66 9.18
CA PHE A 144 -13.54 -2.39 7.90
C PHE A 144 -13.69 -1.43 6.72
N VAL A 145 -12.98 -1.71 5.63
CA VAL A 145 -13.02 -0.94 4.37
C VAL A 145 -13.07 -1.88 3.16
N ALA A 146 -14.01 -1.66 2.26
CA ALA A 146 -14.06 -2.33 0.96
C ALA A 146 -13.31 -1.48 -0.10
N ASN A 147 -12.32 -2.06 -0.78
CA ASN A 147 -11.66 -1.42 -1.92
C ASN A 147 -12.45 -1.76 -3.19
N CYS A 148 -12.92 -0.76 -3.91
CA CYS A 148 -13.75 -0.91 -5.11
C CYS A 148 -13.58 0.29 -6.05
N SER A 149 -13.89 0.13 -7.33
CA SER A 149 -13.90 1.26 -8.26
C SER A 149 -15.13 2.14 -8.07
N PRO A 150 -15.03 3.43 -8.43
CA PRO A 150 -16.19 4.30 -8.50
C PRO A 150 -17.29 3.71 -9.40
N LYS A 151 -18.55 3.82 -8.99
CA LYS A 151 -19.75 3.34 -9.69
C LYS A 151 -19.84 1.82 -9.89
N SER A 152 -18.91 1.03 -9.32
CA SER A 152 -19.03 -0.42 -9.32
C SER A 152 -20.23 -0.90 -8.51
N TYR A 153 -20.67 -2.12 -8.77
CA TYR A 153 -21.72 -2.76 -7.96
C TYR A 153 -21.32 -2.80 -6.48
N ALA A 154 -20.03 -3.05 -6.21
CA ALA A 154 -19.50 -3.08 -4.85
C ALA A 154 -19.58 -1.71 -4.15
N GLN A 155 -19.31 -0.60 -4.84
CA GLN A 155 -19.50 0.72 -4.27
C GLN A 155 -20.95 0.99 -3.89
N ASN A 156 -21.89 0.68 -4.80
CA ASN A 156 -23.32 0.84 -4.53
C ASN A 156 -23.80 -0.03 -3.36
N TYR A 157 -23.28 -1.26 -3.26
CA TYR A 157 -23.53 -2.14 -2.13
C TYR A 157 -23.02 -1.52 -0.83
N CYS A 158 -21.79 -0.99 -0.80
CA CYS A 158 -21.21 -0.33 0.38
C CYS A 158 -22.02 0.89 0.80
N LEU A 159 -22.42 1.74 -0.15
CA LEU A 159 -23.26 2.91 0.10
C LEU A 159 -24.60 2.53 0.75
N SER A 160 -25.28 1.52 0.20
CA SER A 160 -26.59 1.08 0.69
C SER A 160 -26.54 0.39 2.05
N ASN A 161 -25.36 -0.15 2.43
CA ASN A 161 -25.17 -0.89 3.68
C ASN A 161 -24.31 -0.15 4.71
N TYR A 162 -24.01 1.12 4.49
CA TYR A 162 -23.18 1.97 5.36
C TYR A 162 -21.77 1.41 5.63
N ILE A 163 -21.24 0.63 4.71
CA ILE A 163 -19.90 0.07 4.79
C ILE A 163 -18.90 1.12 4.25
N MET A 164 -17.86 1.42 5.01
CA MET A 164 -16.79 2.29 4.50
C MET A 164 -16.12 1.67 3.29
N PHE A 165 -15.85 2.50 2.27
CA PHE A 165 -15.19 2.05 1.06
C PHE A 165 -14.03 2.95 0.67
N ASN A 166 -13.17 2.42 -0.19
CA ASN A 166 -12.06 3.11 -0.82
C ASN A 166 -12.24 3.02 -2.35
N SER A 167 -12.61 4.16 -2.95
CA SER A 167 -12.73 4.37 -4.39
C SER A 167 -11.93 5.63 -4.72
N PRO A 168 -10.59 5.54 -4.81
CA PRO A 168 -9.74 6.71 -4.79
C PRO A 168 -9.92 7.62 -6.01
N ILE A 169 -9.95 8.94 -5.78
CA ILE A 169 -9.82 9.93 -6.84
C ILE A 169 -8.34 10.10 -7.19
N ALA A 170 -8.05 10.14 -8.49
CA ALA A 170 -6.72 10.51 -8.97
C ALA A 170 -6.52 12.03 -8.96
N THR A 171 -5.30 12.47 -8.69
CA THR A 171 -4.94 13.89 -8.90
C THR A 171 -4.95 14.24 -10.40
N GLY A 172 -5.41 15.43 -10.72
CA GLY A 172 -5.61 15.90 -12.09
C GLY A 172 -7.04 15.71 -12.55
N GLU A 173 -7.19 15.50 -13.85
CA GLU A 173 -8.50 15.39 -14.50
C GLU A 173 -9.05 13.95 -14.40
N SER A 174 -10.32 13.84 -14.02
CA SER A 174 -11.14 12.63 -14.04
C SER A 174 -12.48 12.93 -14.70
N THR A 175 -13.30 11.91 -14.96
CA THR A 175 -14.63 12.07 -15.53
C THR A 175 -15.69 11.70 -14.49
N ALA A 176 -16.64 12.58 -14.26
CA ALA A 176 -17.88 12.27 -13.57
C ALA A 176 -18.89 11.72 -14.59
N GLU A 177 -19.46 10.58 -14.29
CA GLU A 177 -20.48 9.92 -15.13
C GLU A 177 -21.80 9.86 -14.38
N ILE A 178 -22.85 10.42 -14.95
CA ILE A 178 -24.20 10.47 -14.39
C ILE A 178 -25.12 9.79 -15.39
N ASN A 179 -25.51 8.56 -15.13
CA ASN A 179 -26.26 7.73 -16.07
C ASN A 179 -27.78 7.75 -15.82
N THR A 180 -28.18 8.09 -14.61
CA THR A 180 -29.57 8.15 -14.20
C THR A 180 -29.91 9.43 -13.45
N ALA A 181 -31.17 9.80 -13.44
CA ALA A 181 -31.67 10.96 -12.69
C ALA A 181 -31.32 10.86 -11.19
N ASN A 182 -30.93 11.98 -10.60
CA ASN A 182 -30.48 12.10 -9.21
C ASN A 182 -29.18 11.34 -8.86
N GLU A 183 -28.55 10.70 -9.81
CA GLU A 183 -27.29 9.99 -9.56
C GLU A 183 -26.16 10.97 -9.19
N GLN A 184 -25.21 10.47 -8.44
CA GLN A 184 -23.96 11.15 -8.14
C GLN A 184 -22.78 10.21 -8.37
N HIS A 185 -21.66 10.76 -8.81
CA HIS A 185 -20.38 10.07 -8.88
C HIS A 185 -19.62 10.33 -7.58
N ILE A 186 -19.20 9.27 -6.89
CA ILE A 186 -18.54 9.39 -5.59
C ILE A 186 -17.16 8.78 -5.66
N TRP A 187 -16.18 9.53 -5.17
CA TRP A 187 -14.81 9.08 -4.92
C TRP A 187 -14.50 9.15 -3.44
N SER A 188 -13.42 8.48 -3.05
CA SER A 188 -12.84 8.61 -1.73
C SER A 188 -11.46 9.25 -1.77
N PHE A 189 -11.11 9.95 -0.71
CA PHE A 189 -9.77 10.47 -0.47
C PHE A 189 -9.42 10.33 1.02
N ALA A 190 -8.23 9.80 1.30
CA ALA A 190 -7.72 9.64 2.67
C ALA A 190 -6.32 10.26 2.74
N PRO A 191 -6.20 11.53 3.14
CA PRO A 191 -4.92 12.22 3.20
C PRO A 191 -4.01 11.60 4.27
N LYS A 192 -2.74 11.41 3.93
CA LYS A 192 -1.71 10.93 4.87
C LYS A 192 -1.08 12.07 5.69
N THR A 193 -1.28 13.30 5.27
CA THR A 193 -0.87 14.54 5.97
C THR A 193 -2.02 15.52 5.89
N ASN A 194 -2.11 16.48 6.83
CA ASN A 194 -3.07 17.58 6.71
C ASN A 194 -2.83 18.31 5.38
N CYS A 195 -3.90 18.56 4.65
CA CYS A 195 -3.80 19.15 3.31
C CYS A 195 -4.98 20.06 3.02
N THR A 196 -4.79 20.95 2.06
CA THR A 196 -5.87 21.70 1.42
C THR A 196 -6.16 21.05 0.08
N VAL A 197 -7.39 20.62 -0.16
CA VAL A 197 -7.85 20.06 -1.44
C VAL A 197 -8.51 21.16 -2.28
N THR A 198 -8.38 21.00 -3.60
CA THR A 198 -9.17 21.73 -4.59
C THR A 198 -9.90 20.71 -5.46
N PHE A 199 -11.23 20.80 -5.51
CA PHE A 199 -12.10 19.92 -6.27
C PHE A 199 -13.07 20.78 -7.08
N SER A 200 -13.01 20.69 -8.42
CA SER A 200 -13.77 21.55 -9.33
C SER A 200 -14.24 20.78 -10.54
N SER A 201 -15.27 21.29 -11.22
CA SER A 201 -15.78 20.77 -12.47
C SER A 201 -15.38 21.60 -13.69
N SER A 202 -15.59 21.02 -14.85
CA SER A 202 -15.68 21.68 -16.15
C SER A 202 -16.78 21.01 -16.95
N SER A 203 -17.89 21.72 -17.12
CA SER A 203 -19.15 21.24 -17.73
C SER A 203 -19.81 22.34 -18.55
N ASN A 204 -20.70 21.93 -19.47
CA ASN A 204 -21.62 22.87 -20.15
C ASN A 204 -22.94 23.03 -19.36
N GLU A 205 -23.19 22.15 -18.41
CA GLU A 205 -24.39 22.12 -17.59
C GLU A 205 -24.04 22.45 -16.13
N ASP A 206 -25.00 22.95 -15.38
CA ASP A 206 -24.84 23.30 -13.97
C ASP A 206 -24.53 22.09 -13.10
N THR A 207 -23.40 22.15 -12.39
CA THR A 207 -22.86 21.05 -11.59
C THR A 207 -22.86 21.38 -10.11
N TYR A 208 -22.81 20.36 -9.28
CA TYR A 208 -22.85 20.46 -7.83
C TYR A 208 -21.89 19.46 -7.18
N ALA A 209 -21.17 19.90 -6.17
CA ALA A 209 -20.28 19.01 -5.42
C ALA A 209 -20.52 19.07 -3.90
N LEU A 210 -20.20 17.97 -3.24
CA LEU A 210 -20.24 17.81 -1.81
C LEU A 210 -18.98 17.06 -1.33
N ILE A 211 -18.49 17.42 -0.14
CA ILE A 211 -17.47 16.66 0.57
C ILE A 211 -18.06 16.19 1.89
N TYR A 212 -17.83 14.92 2.22
CA TYR A 212 -18.29 14.27 3.43
C TYR A 212 -17.12 13.73 4.26
N ASP A 213 -17.24 13.74 5.58
CA ASP A 213 -16.46 12.84 6.43
C ASP A 213 -17.08 11.44 6.33
N ALA A 214 -16.31 10.44 5.92
CA ALA A 214 -16.84 9.09 5.69
C ALA A 214 -17.43 8.44 6.96
N SER A 215 -16.98 8.86 8.14
CA SER A 215 -17.49 8.33 9.43
C SER A 215 -18.88 8.84 9.79
N THR A 216 -19.30 9.94 9.19
CA THR A 216 -20.63 10.56 9.43
C THR A 216 -21.50 10.58 8.19
N TYR A 217 -21.01 10.00 7.09
CA TYR A 217 -21.74 9.93 5.83
C TYR A 217 -23.03 9.14 5.98
N THR A 218 -24.14 9.73 5.55
CA THR A 218 -25.45 9.07 5.53
C THR A 218 -25.91 8.94 4.09
N TYR A 219 -26.01 7.70 3.61
CA TYR A 219 -26.59 7.43 2.29
C TYR A 219 -28.11 7.66 2.34
N SER A 220 -28.63 8.42 1.37
CA SER A 220 -30.05 8.63 1.20
C SER A 220 -30.37 8.90 -0.27
N ASN A 221 -31.58 8.50 -0.71
CA ASN A 221 -32.13 8.92 -1.99
C ASN A 221 -32.67 10.36 -1.93
N ASP A 222 -32.80 10.93 -0.74
CA ASP A 222 -33.17 12.32 -0.53
C ASP A 222 -31.91 13.19 -0.46
N PHE A 223 -31.78 14.04 -1.46
CA PHE A 223 -30.65 14.95 -1.59
C PHE A 223 -30.52 15.93 -0.43
N SER A 224 -31.63 16.33 0.22
CA SER A 224 -31.60 17.23 1.37
C SER A 224 -30.87 16.59 2.55
N VAL A 225 -31.13 15.32 2.82
CA VAL A 225 -30.46 14.54 3.89
C VAL A 225 -28.98 14.41 3.59
N MET A 226 -28.61 14.16 2.32
CA MET A 226 -27.22 14.05 1.92
C MET A 226 -26.48 15.38 2.04
N LYS A 227 -27.11 16.49 1.64
CA LYS A 227 -26.55 17.82 1.77
C LYS A 227 -26.30 18.18 3.25
N ASP A 228 -27.22 17.83 4.14
CA ASP A 228 -27.12 18.13 5.57
C ASP A 228 -25.98 17.33 6.26
N SER A 229 -25.59 16.20 5.70
CA SER A 229 -24.47 15.40 6.20
C SER A 229 -23.08 15.82 5.62
N ALA A 230 -23.08 16.71 4.62
CA ALA A 230 -21.84 17.20 4.00
C ALA A 230 -21.10 18.18 4.93
N ILE A 231 -19.78 18.11 4.95
CA ILE A 231 -18.94 19.08 5.66
C ILE A 231 -18.77 20.38 4.84
N THR A 232 -18.92 20.31 3.52
CA THR A 232 -18.97 21.44 2.61
C THR A 232 -19.66 21.07 1.30
N ALA A 233 -20.23 22.05 0.63
CA ALA A 233 -20.89 21.90 -0.65
C ALA A 233 -20.73 23.19 -1.47
N ASN A 234 -20.74 23.05 -2.80
CA ASN A 234 -20.69 24.18 -3.71
C ASN A 234 -21.30 23.81 -5.07
N ASP A 235 -21.99 24.78 -5.69
CA ASP A 235 -22.54 24.68 -7.05
C ASP A 235 -21.85 25.61 -8.06
N ASP A 236 -21.46 26.80 -7.65
CA ASP A 236 -20.83 27.77 -8.52
C ASP A 236 -19.49 28.21 -7.95
N LYS A 237 -18.42 28.06 -8.71
CA LYS A 237 -17.07 28.49 -8.29
C LYS A 237 -16.91 30.01 -8.27
N ASP A 238 -17.72 30.72 -9.07
CA ASP A 238 -17.82 32.16 -9.16
C ASP A 238 -19.20 32.57 -9.73
N ASP A 239 -19.53 33.87 -9.72
CA ASP A 239 -20.85 34.40 -10.07
C ASP A 239 -21.27 34.13 -11.54
N ASP A 240 -20.32 33.86 -12.43
CA ASP A 240 -20.54 33.64 -13.86
C ASP A 240 -20.42 32.18 -14.28
N SER A 241 -20.17 31.26 -13.33
CA SER A 241 -19.88 29.85 -13.60
C SER A 241 -21.02 28.95 -13.23
N LEU A 242 -21.29 27.95 -14.07
CA LEU A 242 -22.13 26.77 -13.77
C LEU A 242 -21.34 25.61 -13.19
N ASP A 243 -20.03 25.79 -13.01
CA ASP A 243 -19.13 24.76 -12.46
C ASP A 243 -18.96 24.93 -10.97
N PHE A 244 -18.96 23.83 -10.22
CA PHE A 244 -18.59 23.86 -8.81
C PHE A 244 -17.08 24.09 -8.62
N GLY A 245 -16.72 24.67 -7.46
CA GLY A 245 -15.32 24.82 -7.03
C GLY A 245 -15.21 24.80 -5.51
N ILE A 246 -14.66 23.73 -4.96
CA ILE A 246 -14.45 23.57 -3.53
C ILE A 246 -12.96 23.64 -3.22
N THR A 247 -12.57 24.52 -2.30
CA THR A 247 -11.27 24.49 -1.64
C THR A 247 -11.52 24.27 -0.16
N TYR A 248 -10.96 23.19 0.41
CA TYR A 248 -11.25 22.80 1.78
C TYR A 248 -10.06 22.12 2.45
N ASP A 249 -9.95 22.35 3.77
CA ASP A 249 -8.88 21.77 4.58
C ASP A 249 -9.30 20.40 5.12
N LEU A 250 -8.49 19.38 4.83
CA LEU A 250 -8.73 18.02 5.27
C LEU A 250 -7.67 17.57 6.30
N THR A 251 -8.10 16.76 7.25
CA THR A 251 -7.29 16.24 8.34
C THR A 251 -6.71 14.88 7.96
N ALA A 252 -5.42 14.67 8.24
CA ALA A 252 -4.74 13.39 8.06
C ALA A 252 -5.40 12.24 8.83
N GLY A 253 -5.37 11.05 8.26
CA GLY A 253 -5.89 9.82 8.87
C GLY A 253 -7.41 9.66 8.84
N LYS A 254 -8.15 10.67 8.37
CA LYS A 254 -9.59 10.56 8.10
C LYS A 254 -9.81 10.18 6.64
N ARG A 255 -10.94 9.54 6.37
CA ARG A 255 -11.43 9.30 5.01
C ARG A 255 -12.54 10.28 4.68
N TYR A 256 -12.53 10.79 3.47
CA TYR A 256 -13.53 11.71 2.93
C TYR A 256 -14.14 11.13 1.67
N TYR A 257 -15.42 11.44 1.43
CA TYR A 257 -16.07 11.19 0.16
C TYR A 257 -16.28 12.51 -0.58
N LEU A 258 -15.86 12.52 -1.86
CA LEU A 258 -16.05 13.62 -2.78
C LEU A 258 -17.15 13.21 -3.77
N SER A 259 -18.22 13.95 -3.79
CA SER A 259 -19.37 13.68 -4.65
C SER A 259 -19.53 14.77 -5.67
N ALA A 260 -19.81 14.39 -6.93
CA ALA A 260 -20.12 15.30 -8.01
C ALA A 260 -21.41 14.85 -8.73
N LYS A 261 -22.28 15.79 -9.10
CA LYS A 261 -23.54 15.56 -9.78
C LYS A 261 -23.93 16.77 -10.60
N TYR A 262 -24.96 16.63 -11.46
CA TYR A 262 -25.65 17.79 -12.01
C TYR A 262 -26.57 18.39 -10.92
N LYS A 263 -26.67 19.73 -10.92
CA LYS A 263 -27.58 20.47 -10.02
C LYS A 263 -29.03 20.17 -10.38
N ASN A 264 -29.37 20.17 -11.67
CA ASN A 264 -30.64 19.68 -12.15
C ASN A 264 -30.70 18.15 -12.03
N PRO A 265 -31.58 17.60 -11.20
CA PRO A 265 -31.64 16.16 -10.94
C PRO A 265 -32.05 15.31 -12.16
N SER A 266 -32.59 15.91 -13.21
CA SER A 266 -33.00 15.22 -14.43
C SER A 266 -31.85 15.08 -15.45
N GLU A 267 -30.78 15.84 -15.28
CA GLU A 267 -29.62 15.81 -16.19
C GLU A 267 -28.83 14.53 -16.05
N THR A 268 -28.35 14.05 -17.20
CA THR A 268 -27.46 12.88 -17.30
C THR A 268 -26.36 13.17 -18.30
N GLY A 269 -25.27 12.46 -18.22
CA GLY A 269 -24.11 12.60 -19.10
C GLY A 269 -22.80 12.60 -18.35
N ASN A 270 -21.77 13.08 -19.03
CA ASN A 270 -20.41 13.08 -18.48
C ASN A 270 -19.84 14.49 -18.50
N TYR A 271 -19.11 14.85 -17.46
CA TYR A 271 -18.34 16.10 -17.41
C TYR A 271 -16.99 15.86 -16.72
N LYS A 272 -16.09 16.82 -16.86
CA LYS A 272 -14.76 16.74 -16.26
C LYS A 272 -14.77 17.24 -14.83
N VAL A 273 -14.00 16.58 -13.98
CA VAL A 273 -13.67 17.04 -12.63
C VAL A 273 -12.15 17.11 -12.48
N ASN A 274 -11.68 18.11 -11.76
CA ASN A 274 -10.27 18.26 -11.42
C ASN A 274 -10.11 18.16 -9.92
N PHE A 275 -9.14 17.34 -9.50
CA PHE A 275 -8.79 17.16 -8.11
C PHE A 275 -7.30 17.40 -7.91
N SER A 276 -6.99 18.23 -6.94
CA SER A 276 -5.62 18.44 -6.48
C SER A 276 -5.58 18.67 -4.98
N PHE A 277 -4.41 18.51 -4.40
CA PHE A 277 -4.19 18.84 -3.00
C PHE A 277 -2.77 19.32 -2.74
N VAL A 278 -2.61 20.12 -1.69
CA VAL A 278 -1.33 20.64 -1.21
C VAL A 278 -1.20 20.27 0.26
N CYS A 279 -0.11 19.58 0.62
CA CYS A 279 0.21 19.29 2.02
C CYS A 279 0.47 20.60 2.77
N LYS A 280 -0.16 20.79 3.93
CA LYS A 280 0.13 21.92 4.82
C LYS A 280 1.52 21.81 5.43
N GLU A 281 1.96 20.57 5.67
CA GLU A 281 3.29 20.22 6.12
C GLU A 281 3.75 18.96 5.39
N HIS A 282 5.02 18.92 4.99
CA HIS A 282 5.59 17.74 4.36
C HIS A 282 6.20 16.83 5.43
N ILE A 283 5.74 15.58 5.48
CA ILE A 283 6.32 14.52 6.28
C ILE A 283 7.12 13.61 5.35
N TYR A 284 8.44 13.60 5.50
CA TYR A 284 9.34 12.91 4.58
C TYR A 284 9.76 11.54 5.09
N LYS A 285 9.71 10.55 4.19
CA LYS A 285 10.41 9.27 4.33
C LYS A 285 11.77 9.42 3.65
N LYS A 286 12.85 9.11 4.38
CA LYS A 286 14.23 9.09 3.87
C LYS A 286 14.56 7.71 3.31
N GLU A 287 15.23 7.68 2.15
CA GLU A 287 15.82 6.49 1.54
C GLU A 287 17.26 6.83 1.12
N ILE A 288 18.21 5.93 1.37
CA ILE A 288 19.59 6.10 0.90
C ILE A 288 19.67 5.57 -0.53
N VAL A 289 19.95 6.46 -1.46
CA VAL A 289 20.09 6.14 -2.89
C VAL A 289 21.50 5.66 -3.21
N SER A 290 22.49 6.29 -2.59
CA SER A 290 23.90 5.87 -2.67
C SER A 290 24.60 6.11 -1.33
N GLU A 291 25.31 5.10 -0.86
CA GLU A 291 26.15 5.24 0.32
C GLU A 291 27.39 6.09 0.01
N PRO A 292 27.87 6.93 0.95
CA PRO A 292 29.10 7.64 0.77
C PRO A 292 30.30 6.69 0.90
N SER A 293 31.32 6.88 0.05
CA SER A 293 32.64 6.29 0.22
C SER A 293 33.54 7.19 1.04
N CYS A 294 34.81 6.86 1.13
CA CYS A 294 35.80 7.75 1.74
C CYS A 294 36.03 9.02 0.91
N GLU A 295 35.90 8.92 -0.40
CA GLU A 295 36.24 9.99 -1.34
C GLU A 295 35.03 10.59 -2.06
N THR A 296 33.96 9.81 -2.17
CA THR A 296 32.77 10.22 -2.90
C THR A 296 31.60 10.40 -1.99
N ASP A 297 30.84 11.46 -2.25
CA ASP A 297 29.60 11.73 -1.54
C ASP A 297 28.51 10.72 -1.93
N GLY A 298 27.70 10.35 -0.95
CA GLY A 298 26.47 9.63 -1.14
C GLY A 298 25.27 10.57 -1.29
N GLN A 299 24.08 9.98 -1.47
CA GLN A 299 22.85 10.72 -1.67
C GLN A 299 21.67 10.04 -0.98
N SER A 300 20.87 10.82 -0.27
CA SER A 300 19.56 10.42 0.24
C SER A 300 18.45 11.05 -0.58
N LEU A 301 17.38 10.29 -0.82
CA LEU A 301 16.11 10.76 -1.35
C LEU A 301 15.11 10.91 -0.21
N TYR A 302 14.47 12.06 -0.14
CA TYR A 302 13.37 12.34 0.76
C TYR A 302 12.09 12.42 -0.06
N THR A 303 11.10 11.59 0.29
CA THR A 303 9.79 11.56 -0.39
C THR A 303 8.71 11.88 0.63
N CYS A 304 7.91 12.92 0.37
CA CYS A 304 6.76 13.24 1.20
C CYS A 304 5.72 12.10 1.12
N ILE A 305 5.33 11.56 2.27
CA ILE A 305 4.36 10.46 2.34
C ILE A 305 2.95 10.89 1.92
N GLY A 306 2.64 12.20 1.97
CA GLY A 306 1.36 12.78 1.59
C GLY A 306 1.25 12.98 0.08
N CYS A 307 2.04 13.88 -0.48
CA CYS A 307 1.91 14.35 -1.87
C CYS A 307 2.96 13.79 -2.84
N GLY A 308 3.91 13.00 -2.36
CA GLY A 308 4.98 12.46 -3.20
C GLY A 308 6.06 13.47 -3.60
N HIS A 309 6.02 14.72 -3.08
CA HIS A 309 7.08 15.69 -3.32
C HIS A 309 8.43 15.12 -2.89
N THR A 310 9.45 15.28 -3.72
CA THR A 310 10.79 14.72 -3.47
C THR A 310 11.87 15.78 -3.50
N TYR A 311 12.90 15.57 -2.69
CA TYR A 311 14.17 16.27 -2.82
C TYR A 311 15.34 15.35 -2.43
N TYR A 312 16.52 15.72 -2.88
CA TYR A 312 17.74 14.99 -2.57
C TYR A 312 18.58 15.75 -1.56
N GLU A 313 19.21 15.00 -0.66
CA GLU A 313 20.19 15.51 0.27
C GLU A 313 21.51 14.77 0.11
N LYS A 314 22.58 15.52 0.11
CA LYS A 314 23.94 15.01 0.02
C LYS A 314 24.35 14.34 1.33
N ILE A 315 24.96 13.17 1.24
CA ILE A 315 25.66 12.54 2.36
C ILE A 315 27.15 12.74 2.09
N TYR A 316 27.81 13.53 2.90
CA TYR A 316 29.22 13.84 2.66
C TYR A 316 30.09 12.60 2.74
N ALA A 317 31.15 12.57 1.90
CA ALA A 317 32.21 11.58 1.97
C ALA A 317 32.78 11.48 3.39
N THR A 318 33.05 10.26 3.83
CA THR A 318 33.44 10.03 5.24
C THR A 318 34.92 10.33 5.53
N GLY A 319 35.72 10.57 4.50
CA GLY A 319 37.16 10.60 4.61
C GLY A 319 37.75 9.21 4.88
N HIS A 320 39.05 9.10 4.81
CA HIS A 320 39.74 7.86 5.14
C HIS A 320 39.97 7.75 6.64
N THR A 321 39.68 6.58 7.21
CA THR A 321 40.10 6.18 8.55
C THR A 321 40.98 4.96 8.39
N TYR A 322 42.26 5.14 8.59
CA TYR A 322 43.26 4.11 8.39
C TYR A 322 43.53 3.32 9.65
N GLU A 323 43.85 2.03 9.46
CA GLU A 323 44.35 1.15 10.51
C GLU A 323 45.46 0.27 9.97
N LEU A 324 46.34 -0.18 10.85
CA LEU A 324 47.38 -1.11 10.52
C LEU A 324 46.74 -2.48 10.26
N SER A 325 46.99 -3.05 9.08
CA SER A 325 46.37 -4.31 8.66
C SER A 325 47.33 -5.49 8.55
N ASP A 326 48.61 -5.20 8.31
CA ASP A 326 49.66 -6.22 8.17
C ASP A 326 51.03 -5.66 8.47
N PHE A 327 51.98 -6.56 8.81
CA PHE A 327 53.41 -6.26 8.99
C PHE A 327 54.26 -7.47 8.57
N ASP A 328 55.06 -7.35 7.51
CA ASP A 328 55.90 -8.43 6.98
C ASP A 328 57.27 -8.58 7.66
N GLY A 329 57.60 -7.73 8.64
CA GLY A 329 58.89 -7.62 9.32
C GLY A 329 59.78 -6.52 8.79
N GLU A 330 59.42 -5.86 7.70
CA GLU A 330 60.09 -4.68 7.17
C GLU A 330 59.09 -3.57 6.89
N ASN A 331 57.96 -3.92 6.32
CA ASN A 331 56.93 -2.98 5.88
C ASN A 331 55.62 -3.23 6.61
N ALA A 332 54.95 -2.17 6.99
CA ALA A 332 53.61 -2.16 7.56
C ALA A 332 52.61 -1.73 6.52
N THR A 333 51.56 -2.52 6.31
CA THR A 333 50.45 -2.15 5.44
C THR A 333 49.36 -1.48 6.27
N VAL A 334 49.01 -0.26 5.88
CA VAL A 334 47.95 0.55 6.52
C VAL A 334 46.79 0.62 5.55
N LYS A 335 45.64 0.13 5.96
CA LYS A 335 44.42 0.09 5.14
C LYS A 335 43.35 1.01 5.66
N CYS A 336 42.61 1.64 4.78
CA CYS A 336 41.34 2.26 5.14
C CYS A 336 40.37 1.18 5.65
N LYS A 337 39.69 1.44 6.75
CA LYS A 337 38.69 0.54 7.34
C LYS A 337 37.59 0.12 6.36
N LYS A 338 37.31 0.94 5.35
CA LYS A 338 36.35 0.63 4.28
C LYS A 338 36.98 -0.09 3.10
N GLY A 339 38.29 -0.26 3.07
CA GLY A 339 39.01 -1.08 2.09
C GLY A 339 39.23 -0.40 0.72
N ASP A 340 38.98 0.90 0.60
CA ASP A 340 39.04 1.64 -0.67
C ASP A 340 40.43 2.27 -0.94
N SER A 341 41.34 2.24 0.03
CA SER A 341 42.72 2.65 -0.15
C SER A 341 43.67 1.98 0.85
N GLU A 342 44.93 1.82 0.44
CA GLU A 342 46.01 1.30 1.30
C GLU A 342 47.34 1.95 0.94
N PHE A 343 48.24 1.99 1.88
CA PHE A 343 49.63 2.40 1.66
C PHE A 343 50.58 1.62 2.57
N THR A 344 51.85 1.60 2.20
CA THR A 344 52.89 0.89 2.93
C THR A 344 53.87 1.85 3.59
N LEU A 345 54.20 1.54 4.86
CA LEU A 345 55.21 2.27 5.63
C LEU A 345 56.41 1.34 5.91
N ARG A 346 57.61 1.74 5.54
CA ARG A 346 58.83 0.98 5.91
C ARG A 346 59.19 1.31 7.35
N PHE A 347 59.21 0.28 8.22
CA PHE A 347 59.43 0.49 9.67
C PHE A 347 60.71 1.27 10.01
N MET A 348 61.82 0.94 9.32
CA MET A 348 63.10 1.55 9.56
C MET A 348 63.15 3.06 9.27
N ASP A 349 62.28 3.58 8.43
CA ASP A 349 62.23 5.02 8.10
C ASP A 349 61.68 5.87 9.23
N TYR A 350 61.03 5.25 10.22
CA TYR A 350 60.35 5.91 11.33
C TYR A 350 61.00 5.62 12.70
N VAL A 351 62.05 4.80 12.76
CA VAL A 351 62.73 4.49 14.04
C VAL A 351 63.27 5.75 14.70
N ASN A 352 62.98 5.93 15.99
CA ASN A 352 63.21 7.12 16.81
C ASN A 352 62.41 8.37 16.37
N GLY A 353 61.46 8.20 15.47
CA GLY A 353 60.49 9.21 15.06
C GLY A 353 59.10 8.97 15.65
N HIS A 354 58.14 9.79 15.23
CA HIS A 354 56.75 9.66 15.60
C HIS A 354 55.92 9.21 14.39
N ASN A 355 55.16 8.14 14.54
CA ASN A 355 54.20 7.69 13.55
C ASN A 355 53.04 6.96 14.24
N THR A 356 51.82 7.47 14.10
CA THR A 356 50.62 6.97 14.80
C THR A 356 50.21 5.55 14.42
N TYR A 357 50.67 5.02 13.29
CA TYR A 357 50.35 3.65 12.86
C TYR A 357 51.42 2.63 13.32
N LEU A 358 52.66 3.08 13.49
CA LEU A 358 53.78 2.22 13.86
C LEU A 358 54.12 2.26 15.36
N ASP A 359 53.71 3.31 16.07
CA ASP A 359 53.81 3.42 17.54
C ASP A 359 52.63 2.63 18.17
N VAL A 360 52.69 1.31 18.11
CA VAL A 360 51.63 0.42 18.58
C VAL A 360 51.70 0.17 20.10
N VAL A 361 52.77 0.59 20.74
CA VAL A 361 52.94 0.60 22.22
C VAL A 361 52.42 1.89 22.83
N ASP A 362 52.22 2.94 21.99
CA ASP A 362 51.70 4.25 22.37
C ASP A 362 52.60 4.96 23.42
N ASP A 363 53.93 4.88 23.22
CA ASP A 363 54.92 5.54 24.08
C ASP A 363 55.48 6.84 23.46
N GLY A 364 54.94 7.24 22.30
CA GLY A 364 55.26 8.50 21.61
C GLY A 364 56.40 8.37 20.60
N THR A 365 57.03 7.20 20.47
CA THR A 365 58.15 6.98 19.55
C THR A 365 58.14 5.58 18.96
N VAL A 366 58.40 5.47 17.66
CA VAL A 366 58.57 4.16 16.99
C VAL A 366 59.94 3.58 17.35
N ASN A 367 59.95 2.41 18.01
CA ASN A 367 61.17 1.79 18.55
C ASN A 367 61.11 0.25 18.54
N ALA A 368 62.11 -0.40 19.15
CA ALA A 368 62.19 -1.84 19.17
C ALA A 368 61.00 -2.56 19.87
N LYS A 369 60.30 -1.89 20.79
CA LYS A 369 59.11 -2.48 21.44
C LYS A 369 57.94 -2.58 20.45
N ASP A 370 57.75 -1.55 19.64
CA ASP A 370 56.74 -1.53 18.57
C ASP A 370 57.04 -2.60 17.55
N TYR A 371 58.29 -2.70 17.13
CA TYR A 371 58.72 -3.76 16.22
C TYR A 371 58.40 -5.16 16.75
N ALA A 372 58.74 -5.42 18.00
CA ALA A 372 58.46 -6.73 18.64
C ALA A 372 56.94 -7.01 18.74
N LYS A 373 56.15 -5.98 19.06
CA LYS A 373 54.70 -6.10 19.14
C LYS A 373 54.05 -6.30 17.77
N LEU A 374 54.52 -5.62 16.74
CA LEU A 374 54.07 -5.79 15.37
C LEU A 374 54.38 -7.21 14.84
N LEU A 375 55.62 -7.72 15.03
CA LEU A 375 55.96 -9.05 14.66
C LEU A 375 55.12 -10.10 15.41
N HIS A 376 54.84 -9.91 16.68
CA HIS A 376 54.03 -10.82 17.46
C HIS A 376 52.56 -10.81 16.98
N THR A 377 52.05 -9.70 16.52
CA THR A 377 50.65 -9.53 16.12
C THR A 377 50.40 -10.04 14.70
N TYR A 378 51.28 -9.77 13.74
CA TYR A 378 51.06 -9.99 12.31
C TYR A 378 51.90 -11.10 11.71
N LYS A 379 53.05 -11.44 12.24
CA LYS A 379 53.90 -12.50 11.75
C LYS A 379 53.65 -13.78 12.60
N LYS A 380 52.72 -14.60 12.15
CA LYS A 380 52.52 -15.95 12.67
C LYS A 380 53.29 -16.98 11.87
#